data_900b98705ade84f7c29e52405b31f711
#
_entry.id   900b98705ade84f7c29e52405b31f711
#
_cell.length_a   1.000
_cell.length_b   1.000
_cell.length_c   1.000
_cell.angle_alpha   90.00
_cell.angle_beta   90.00
_cell.angle_gamma   90.00
#
_symmetry.space_group_name_H-M   'P 1'
#
loop_
_entity.id
_entity.type
_entity.pdbx_description
1 polymer ?
#
loop_
_entity_poly.entity_id
_entity_poly.type
_entity_poly.pdbx_seq_one_letter_code
_entity_poly.pdbx_strand_id
1 'polypeptide(L)'
;AKQPVHRKALPLQRGKPLSACRRTESGFEGVFMNRKRWPVLCAIAIFAVAILVYANFQKKHTFVLANDEGMIKSEQIQPLFGTVKVSGDCDTDVVFTDMETGEKYVVGYITSGVSEKIKLEKGKWYTVAGGGNLVISPVNVRVE
;
A
#
# COMPACT_ATOMS: atom_id res chain seq x y z
N ALA A 1 91.39 17.79 -52.15
CA ALA A 1 90.22 16.92 -52.20
C ALA A 1 89.37 17.09 -50.92
N LYS A 2 88.28 17.80 -51.02
CA LYS A 2 87.33 18.03 -49.92
C LYS A 2 86.15 17.04 -50.06
N GLN A 3 85.93 16.25 -49.02
CA GLN A 3 84.79 15.38 -48.94
C GLN A 3 83.56 16.17 -48.46
N PRO A 4 82.38 15.93 -49.01
CA PRO A 4 81.14 16.55 -48.50
C PRO A 4 80.57 15.78 -47.31
N VAL A 5 80.26 16.51 -46.28
CA VAL A 5 79.64 16.02 -45.05
C VAL A 5 78.18 15.75 -45.33
N HIS A 6 77.79 14.47 -45.28
CA HIS A 6 76.38 14.06 -45.30
C HIS A 6 75.68 14.43 -43.96
N ARG A 7 74.86 15.45 -43.96
CA ARG A 7 73.92 15.71 -42.87
C ARG A 7 72.73 14.75 -42.98
N LYS A 8 72.68 13.79 -42.09
CA LYS A 8 71.44 12.99 -41.88
C LYS A 8 70.41 13.88 -41.31
N ALA A 9 69.33 14.06 -42.05
CA ALA A 9 68.09 14.67 -41.56
C ALA A 9 67.43 13.74 -40.55
N LEU A 10 67.14 14.24 -39.34
CA LEU A 10 66.29 13.56 -38.33
C LEU A 10 64.81 13.61 -38.77
N PRO A 11 64.11 12.51 -38.64
CA PRO A 11 62.67 12.53 -38.93
C PRO A 11 61.92 13.34 -37.87
N LEU A 12 61.09 14.30 -38.32
CA LEU A 12 60.17 15.05 -37.53
C LEU A 12 59.20 14.08 -36.81
N GLN A 13 59.29 14.02 -35.50
CA GLN A 13 58.25 13.35 -34.69
C GLN A 13 56.95 14.16 -34.79
N ARG A 14 56.01 13.56 -35.51
CA ARG A 14 54.65 14.06 -35.60
C ARG A 14 54.03 13.97 -34.21
N GLY A 15 53.81 15.12 -33.56
CA GLY A 15 53.18 15.23 -32.26
C GLY A 15 51.84 14.53 -32.24
N LYS A 16 51.67 13.68 -31.25
CA LYS A 16 50.36 13.08 -30.93
C LYS A 16 49.41 14.21 -30.50
N PRO A 17 48.17 14.25 -31.01
CA PRO A 17 47.20 15.17 -30.48
C PRO A 17 46.87 14.77 -29.04
N LEU A 18 46.89 15.75 -28.12
CA LEU A 18 46.46 15.61 -26.77
C LEU A 18 45.05 14.99 -26.75
N SER A 19 44.96 13.91 -26.03
CA SER A 19 43.73 13.18 -25.72
C SER A 19 42.61 14.13 -25.38
N ALA A 20 41.58 14.13 -26.20
CA ALA A 20 40.31 14.73 -25.92
C ALA A 20 39.80 14.24 -24.56
N CYS A 21 39.48 15.18 -23.72
CA CYS A 21 38.78 15.01 -22.47
C CYS A 21 37.58 14.09 -22.69
N ARG A 22 37.65 12.88 -22.18
CA ARG A 22 36.55 11.91 -22.19
C ARG A 22 35.52 12.46 -21.24
N ARG A 23 34.54 13.23 -21.79
CA ARG A 23 33.34 13.58 -21.12
C ARG A 23 32.63 12.26 -20.82
N THR A 24 32.66 11.85 -19.57
CA THR A 24 31.80 10.78 -19.07
C THR A 24 30.36 11.28 -19.20
N GLU A 25 29.78 11.06 -20.37
CA GLU A 25 28.33 11.04 -20.48
C GLU A 25 27.90 9.85 -19.65
N SER A 26 27.36 10.13 -18.46
CA SER A 26 26.55 9.19 -17.71
C SER A 26 25.42 8.80 -18.64
N GLY A 27 25.61 7.67 -19.33
CA GLY A 27 24.59 7.06 -20.15
C GLY A 27 23.39 6.77 -19.26
N PHE A 28 22.43 7.65 -19.32
CA PHE A 28 21.04 7.30 -19.06
C PHE A 28 20.68 6.36 -20.21
N GLU A 29 21.04 5.09 -20.04
CA GLU A 29 20.57 4.04 -20.92
C GLU A 29 19.04 4.05 -20.83
N GLY A 30 18.44 4.81 -21.76
CA GLY A 30 17.03 4.68 -22.04
C GLY A 30 16.78 3.22 -22.35
N VAL A 31 16.16 2.52 -21.41
CA VAL A 31 15.66 1.17 -21.61
C VAL A 31 14.77 1.23 -22.85
N PHE A 32 15.31 0.76 -23.97
CA PHE A 32 14.56 0.58 -25.23
C PHE A 32 13.51 -0.50 -24.97
N MET A 33 12.41 -0.09 -24.31
CA MET A 33 11.30 -0.98 -24.04
C MET A 33 10.60 -1.33 -25.35
N ASN A 34 10.70 -2.58 -25.70
CA ASN A 34 10.05 -3.18 -26.84
C ASN A 34 8.56 -2.78 -26.84
N ARG A 35 8.09 -2.07 -27.86
CA ARG A 35 6.71 -1.54 -27.99
C ARG A 35 5.61 -2.57 -27.70
N LYS A 36 5.89 -3.86 -27.90
CA LYS A 36 4.97 -4.97 -27.56
C LYS A 36 4.80 -5.22 -26.06
N ARG A 37 5.73 -4.79 -25.20
CA ARG A 37 5.69 -5.03 -23.76
C ARG A 37 5.12 -3.87 -22.95
N TRP A 38 4.93 -2.72 -23.58
CA TRP A 38 4.42 -1.53 -22.90
C TRP A 38 3.01 -1.71 -22.31
N PRO A 39 2.02 -2.28 -23.05
CA PRO A 39 0.70 -2.50 -22.46
C PRO A 39 0.72 -3.44 -21.24
N VAL A 40 1.62 -4.43 -21.23
CA VAL A 40 1.78 -5.34 -20.10
C VAL A 40 2.35 -4.60 -18.87
N LEU A 41 3.34 -3.75 -19.05
CA LEU A 41 3.91 -2.95 -17.97
C LEU A 41 2.91 -1.93 -17.42
N CYS A 42 2.12 -1.29 -18.28
CA CYS A 42 1.03 -0.41 -17.87
C CYS A 42 -0.03 -1.18 -17.06
N ALA A 43 -0.41 -2.38 -17.49
CA ALA A 43 -1.35 -3.21 -16.75
C ALA A 43 -0.83 -3.61 -15.37
N ILE A 44 0.44 -3.98 -15.26
CA ILE A 44 1.08 -4.29 -13.97
C ILE A 44 1.12 -3.06 -13.06
N ALA A 45 1.47 -1.88 -13.60
CA ALA A 45 1.51 -0.64 -12.84
C ALA A 45 0.10 -0.26 -12.32
N ILE A 46 -0.93 -0.36 -13.15
CA ILE A 46 -2.32 -0.09 -12.76
C ILE A 46 -2.74 -1.07 -11.66
N PHE A 47 -2.41 -2.35 -11.80
CA PHE A 47 -2.74 -3.36 -10.79
C PHE A 47 -2.02 -3.10 -9.46
N ALA A 48 -0.75 -2.71 -9.50
CA ALA A 48 0.00 -2.34 -8.29
C ALA A 48 -0.62 -1.11 -7.59
N VAL A 49 -1.00 -0.08 -8.35
CA VAL A 49 -1.70 1.09 -7.80
C VAL A 49 -3.04 0.70 -7.19
N ALA A 50 -3.82 -0.16 -7.84
CA ALA A 50 -5.09 -0.64 -7.32
C ALA A 50 -4.92 -1.38 -5.97
N ILE A 51 -3.88 -2.20 -5.83
CA ILE A 51 -3.56 -2.89 -4.57
C ILE A 51 -3.20 -1.87 -3.47
N LEU A 52 -2.38 -0.86 -3.78
CA LEU A 52 -2.01 0.17 -2.80
C LEU A 52 -3.21 1.00 -2.35
N VAL A 53 -4.08 1.38 -3.29
CA VAL A 53 -5.32 2.10 -2.96
C VAL A 53 -6.23 1.24 -2.09
N TYR A 54 -6.39 -0.04 -2.43
CA TYR A 54 -7.19 -0.97 -1.65
C TYR A 54 -6.62 -1.17 -0.24
N ALA A 55 -5.31 -1.33 -0.10
CA ALA A 55 -4.66 -1.48 1.21
C ALA A 55 -4.81 -0.22 2.07
N ASN A 56 -4.70 0.97 1.48
CA ASN A 56 -4.93 2.23 2.18
C ASN A 56 -6.40 2.40 2.60
N PHE A 57 -7.32 2.03 1.73
CA PHE A 57 -8.75 2.03 2.03
C PHE A 57 -9.07 1.13 3.23
N GLN A 58 -8.56 -0.09 3.23
CA GLN A 58 -8.73 -1.03 4.34
C GLN A 58 -8.20 -0.46 5.67
N LYS A 59 -7.02 0.14 5.67
CA LYS A 59 -6.44 0.76 6.89
C LYS A 59 -7.29 1.90 7.45
N LYS A 60 -7.87 2.73 6.58
CA LYS A 60 -8.70 3.87 6.99
C LYS A 60 -10.06 3.46 7.56
N HIS A 61 -10.60 2.33 7.10
CA HIS A 61 -11.95 1.88 7.41
C HIS A 61 -11.98 0.60 8.24
N THR A 62 -10.88 0.33 8.97
CA THR A 62 -10.81 -0.74 9.96
C THR A 62 -10.92 -0.13 11.35
N PHE A 63 -11.92 -0.55 12.09
CA PHE A 63 -12.13 -0.20 13.47
C PHE A 63 -11.59 -1.30 14.38
N VAL A 64 -10.86 -0.92 15.43
CA VAL A 64 -10.37 -1.84 16.46
C VAL A 64 -10.98 -1.42 17.78
N LEU A 65 -11.89 -2.24 18.29
CA LEU A 65 -12.43 -2.11 19.65
C LEU A 65 -11.43 -2.77 20.58
N ALA A 66 -10.62 -1.97 21.30
CA ALA A 66 -9.74 -2.49 22.33
C ALA A 66 -10.49 -2.70 23.65
N ASN A 67 -10.18 -3.78 24.36
CA ASN A 67 -10.82 -4.07 25.64
C ASN A 67 -10.17 -3.21 26.76
N ASP A 68 -10.74 -2.05 27.04
CA ASP A 68 -10.46 -1.32 28.29
C ASP A 68 -11.51 -1.71 29.32
N GLU A 69 -11.10 -2.47 30.31
CA GLU A 69 -11.96 -2.89 31.42
C GLU A 69 -12.58 -1.65 32.09
N GLY A 70 -13.90 -1.48 31.90
CA GLY A 70 -14.72 -0.52 32.66
C GLY A 70 -15.13 0.75 31.95
N MET A 71 -14.77 1.04 30.71
CA MET A 71 -15.33 2.15 29.96
C MET A 71 -16.48 1.70 29.05
N ILE A 72 -17.63 2.34 29.21
CA ILE A 72 -18.70 2.29 28.21
C ILE A 72 -18.18 3.06 27.00
N LYS A 73 -17.79 2.33 25.95
CA LYS A 73 -17.28 2.97 24.75
C LYS A 73 -18.44 3.56 23.97
N SER A 74 -18.44 4.87 23.85
CA SER A 74 -19.37 5.65 23.01
C SER A 74 -19.01 5.62 21.52
N GLU A 75 -18.11 4.71 21.14
CA GLU A 75 -17.71 4.58 19.75
C GLU A 75 -18.80 3.92 18.93
N GLN A 76 -19.19 4.58 17.85
CA GLN A 76 -20.21 4.13 16.94
C GLN A 76 -19.59 3.84 15.59
N ILE A 77 -20.06 2.78 14.95
CA ILE A 77 -19.63 2.39 13.61
C ILE A 77 -20.75 2.55 12.61
N GLN A 78 -20.39 2.88 11.38
CA GLN A 78 -21.29 2.95 10.24
C GLN A 78 -20.77 2.07 9.11
N PRO A 79 -21.50 1.02 8.70
CA PRO A 79 -21.12 0.17 7.59
C PRO A 79 -21.01 0.95 6.29
N LEU A 80 -19.87 0.82 5.59
CA LEU A 80 -19.69 1.40 4.25
C LEU A 80 -20.46 0.62 3.18
N PHE A 81 -20.58 -0.68 3.39
CA PHE A 81 -21.33 -1.60 2.54
C PHE A 81 -22.34 -2.36 3.40
N GLY A 82 -23.27 -3.07 2.76
CA GLY A 82 -24.27 -3.86 3.47
C GLY A 82 -23.75 -5.13 4.16
N THR A 83 -22.41 -5.30 4.27
CA THR A 83 -21.78 -6.45 4.94
C THR A 83 -20.52 -5.99 5.63
N VAL A 84 -20.34 -6.39 6.86
CA VAL A 84 -19.18 -6.09 7.71
C VAL A 84 -18.53 -7.40 8.13
N LYS A 85 -17.21 -7.42 8.11
CA LYS A 85 -16.39 -8.52 8.62
C LYS A 85 -15.96 -8.18 10.04
N VAL A 86 -16.14 -9.14 10.95
CA VAL A 86 -15.75 -9.04 12.35
C VAL A 86 -14.78 -10.16 12.67
N SER A 87 -13.71 -9.85 13.39
CA SER A 87 -12.78 -10.85 13.93
C SER A 87 -12.34 -10.42 15.34
N GLY A 88 -12.07 -11.39 16.20
CA GLY A 88 -11.64 -11.18 17.57
C GLY A 88 -10.35 -11.91 17.91
N ASP A 89 -9.68 -11.47 18.96
CA ASP A 89 -8.51 -12.14 19.55
C ASP A 89 -8.86 -13.09 20.71
N CYS A 90 -10.10 -13.07 21.13
CA CYS A 90 -10.62 -13.99 22.15
C CYS A 90 -12.00 -14.53 21.74
N ASP A 91 -12.44 -15.53 22.49
CA ASP A 91 -13.77 -16.13 22.35
C ASP A 91 -14.81 -15.20 22.96
N THR A 92 -15.75 -14.70 22.15
CA THR A 92 -16.76 -13.74 22.60
C THR A 92 -18.00 -13.73 21.72
N ASP A 93 -19.13 -13.36 22.33
CA ASP A 93 -20.34 -13.01 21.60
C ASP A 93 -20.27 -11.56 21.15
N VAL A 94 -20.59 -11.30 19.89
CA VAL A 94 -20.58 -9.96 19.32
C VAL A 94 -22.02 -9.55 18.96
N VAL A 95 -22.40 -8.38 19.44
CA VAL A 95 -23.72 -7.80 19.22
C VAL A 95 -23.59 -6.38 18.69
N PHE A 96 -24.27 -6.09 17.59
CA PHE A 96 -24.45 -4.73 17.07
C PHE A 96 -25.82 -4.22 17.46
N THR A 97 -25.93 -3.01 17.98
CA THR A 97 -27.20 -2.37 18.31
C THR A 97 -27.38 -1.13 17.44
N ASP A 98 -28.46 -1.10 16.66
CA ASP A 98 -28.84 0.07 15.86
C ASP A 98 -29.17 1.23 16.79
N MET A 99 -28.58 2.39 16.57
CA MET A 99 -28.73 3.57 17.40
C MET A 99 -30.08 4.28 17.22
N GLU A 100 -30.75 4.06 16.09
CA GLU A 100 -32.03 4.68 15.79
C GLU A 100 -33.23 3.83 16.29
N THR A 101 -33.13 2.52 16.06
CA THR A 101 -34.24 1.59 16.36
C THR A 101 -34.03 0.82 17.65
N GLY A 102 -32.80 0.71 18.14
CA GLY A 102 -32.44 -0.16 19.26
C GLY A 102 -32.43 -1.65 18.89
N GLU A 103 -32.57 -1.98 17.60
CA GLU A 103 -32.57 -3.37 17.14
C GLU A 103 -31.19 -3.99 17.30
N LYS A 104 -31.17 -5.25 17.73
CA LYS A 104 -29.92 -5.99 17.99
C LYS A 104 -29.65 -7.00 16.89
N TYR A 105 -28.46 -6.93 16.32
CA TYR A 105 -27.94 -7.86 15.33
C TYR A 105 -26.83 -8.69 15.98
N VAL A 106 -27.14 -9.95 16.25
CA VAL A 106 -26.21 -10.87 16.94
C VAL A 106 -25.39 -11.61 15.89
N VAL A 107 -24.07 -11.48 15.97
CA VAL A 107 -23.15 -12.28 15.13
C VAL A 107 -23.07 -13.70 15.68
N GLY A 108 -23.24 -13.85 17.00
CA GLY A 108 -23.01 -15.08 17.71
C GLY A 108 -21.57 -15.19 18.24
N TYR A 109 -21.20 -16.39 18.59
CA TYR A 109 -19.91 -16.68 19.21
C TYR A 109 -18.79 -16.69 18.17
N ILE A 110 -17.84 -15.78 18.33
CA ILE A 110 -16.63 -15.70 17.50
C ILE A 110 -15.45 -16.28 18.29
N THR A 111 -14.76 -17.24 17.69
CA THR A 111 -13.54 -17.83 18.25
C THR A 111 -12.32 -17.02 17.84
N SER A 112 -11.32 -16.95 18.72
CA SER A 112 -10.05 -16.29 18.45
C SER A 112 -9.44 -16.69 17.09
N GLY A 113 -9.08 -15.67 16.28
CA GLY A 113 -8.51 -15.83 14.95
C GLY A 113 -9.50 -16.19 13.85
N VAL A 114 -10.76 -16.41 14.18
CA VAL A 114 -11.85 -16.61 13.20
C VAL A 114 -12.48 -15.27 12.85
N SER A 115 -13.01 -15.17 11.65
CA SER A 115 -13.73 -13.98 11.20
C SER A 115 -15.07 -14.35 10.62
N GLU A 116 -16.08 -13.63 11.08
CA GLU A 116 -17.46 -13.78 10.64
C GLU A 116 -17.92 -12.56 9.84
N LYS A 117 -18.97 -12.76 9.05
CA LYS A 117 -19.58 -11.68 8.25
C LYS A 117 -21.02 -11.50 8.69
N ILE A 118 -21.37 -10.25 9.01
CA ILE A 118 -22.74 -9.89 9.33
C ILE A 118 -23.28 -8.88 8.30
N LYS A 119 -24.56 -9.02 7.99
CA LYS A 119 -25.28 -8.03 7.18
C LYS A 119 -25.83 -6.96 8.10
N LEU A 120 -25.46 -5.70 7.83
CA LEU A 120 -25.97 -4.52 8.51
C LEU A 120 -26.47 -3.51 7.47
N GLU A 121 -27.41 -2.66 7.83
CA GLU A 121 -27.91 -1.64 6.92
C GLU A 121 -26.87 -0.54 6.70
N LYS A 122 -26.63 -0.24 5.42
CA LYS A 122 -25.71 0.82 5.04
C LYS A 122 -26.24 2.18 5.50
N GLY A 123 -25.36 2.99 6.06
CA GLY A 123 -25.66 4.37 6.45
C GLY A 123 -26.21 4.53 7.86
N LYS A 124 -26.60 3.46 8.53
CA LYS A 124 -27.01 3.48 9.93
C LYS A 124 -25.82 3.39 10.88
N TRP A 125 -25.98 3.95 12.07
CA TRP A 125 -25.00 3.90 13.13
C TRP A 125 -25.29 2.80 14.12
N TYR A 126 -24.26 2.05 14.50
CA TYR A 126 -24.36 0.92 15.42
C TYR A 126 -23.34 1.05 16.55
N THR A 127 -23.74 0.71 17.76
CA THR A 127 -22.80 0.39 18.83
C THR A 127 -22.42 -1.08 18.76
N VAL A 128 -21.21 -1.39 19.22
CA VAL A 128 -20.69 -2.76 19.24
C VAL A 128 -20.42 -3.18 20.68
N ALA A 129 -20.93 -4.34 21.04
CA ALA A 129 -20.65 -5.00 22.31
C ALA A 129 -19.99 -6.35 22.03
N GLY A 130 -18.92 -6.64 22.78
CA GLY A 130 -18.17 -7.90 22.72
C GLY A 130 -16.94 -7.80 23.62
N GLY A 131 -16.35 -8.95 23.95
CA GLY A 131 -15.12 -9.04 24.75
C GLY A 131 -13.86 -9.06 23.88
N GLY A 132 -12.71 -8.74 24.48
CA GLY A 132 -11.41 -8.74 23.80
C GLY A 132 -11.23 -7.61 22.81
N ASN A 133 -10.22 -7.75 21.95
CA ASN A 133 -9.98 -6.81 20.87
C ASN A 133 -10.75 -7.28 19.62
N LEU A 134 -11.73 -6.49 19.18
CA LEU A 134 -12.51 -6.75 18.00
C LEU A 134 -12.04 -5.87 16.85
N VAL A 135 -11.79 -6.47 15.69
CA VAL A 135 -11.44 -5.80 14.46
C VAL A 135 -12.63 -5.87 13.50
N ILE A 136 -13.13 -4.71 13.11
CA ILE A 136 -14.35 -4.56 12.31
C ILE A 136 -14.05 -3.77 11.04
N SER A 137 -14.39 -4.31 9.89
CA SER A 137 -14.15 -3.64 8.60
C SER A 137 -15.12 -4.11 7.50
N PRO A 138 -15.41 -3.27 6.47
CA PRO A 138 -15.07 -1.85 6.35
C PRO A 138 -16.17 -0.96 6.98
N VAL A 139 -15.76 -0.04 7.86
CA VAL A 139 -16.67 0.86 8.57
C VAL A 139 -16.12 2.28 8.68
N ASN A 140 -16.99 3.27 8.84
CA ASN A 140 -16.65 4.57 9.38
C ASN A 140 -16.84 4.55 10.90
N VAL A 141 -16.10 5.38 11.62
CA VAL A 141 -16.14 5.46 13.08
C VAL A 141 -16.41 6.90 13.51
N ARG A 142 -17.25 7.08 14.52
CA ARG A 142 -17.38 8.34 15.26
C ARG A 142 -17.37 8.06 16.77
N VAL A 143 -16.91 9.03 17.51
CA VAL A 143 -16.94 9.06 18.99
C VAL A 143 -17.91 10.15 19.38
N GLU A 144 -18.87 9.82 20.24
CA GLU A 144 -19.79 10.81 20.88
C GLU A 144 -19.28 11.24 22.23
#